data_8816bc193a3d80198e0f554b02a31e8e
#
_entry.id   8816bc193a3d80198e0f554b02a31e8e
#
_cell.length_a   1.000
_cell.length_b   1.000
_cell.length_c   1.000
_cell.angle_alpha   90.00
_cell.angle_beta   90.00
_cell.angle_gamma   90.00
#
_symmetry.space_group_name_H-M   'P 1'
#
loop_
_entity.id
_entity.type
_entity.pdbx_description
1 polymer ?
#
loop_
_entity_poly.entity_id
_entity_poly.type
_entity_poly.pdbx_seq_one_letter_code
_entity_poly.pdbx_strand_id
1 'polypeptide(L)'
;GNFDDRSWTVVSLPHGIEYLPTEASGCINYQGEVWYRKHFTPDAALKGKKLFLHFEAIMGKSKIYVNGKLLAEHFGGYLPVVVDVTDALEFGKENLIAVWADNSNDPNYPPGKQQEVLDFTYFGGIYRDCWLIAHNQVFITDPNYENEEAGGGLFVAYNNVSDHSAEVLLKIQIRNSGRKAFKGVVEYELQQPDGQQVASLNSVIRIKPGKSTYSSDKLTVKSPMLWSPENPALYNLIVRIRDEKGNPIDGYRRRIGIHSIEFKGEDGF
;
A
#
# COMPACT_ATOMS: atom_id res chain seq x y z
N GLY A 1 3.15 -21.09 19.03
CA GLY A 1 3.50 -22.37 19.65
C GLY A 1 4.98 -22.44 20.01
N ASN A 2 5.34 -23.41 20.80
CA ASN A 2 6.70 -23.61 21.37
C ASN A 2 7.70 -24.20 20.35
N PHE A 3 7.60 -23.84 19.08
CA PHE A 3 8.54 -24.32 18.08
C PHE A 3 9.86 -23.57 18.21
N ASP A 4 10.98 -24.28 18.32
CA ASP A 4 12.33 -23.72 18.40
C ASP A 4 12.84 -23.38 16.98
N ASP A 5 13.01 -22.11 16.69
CA ASP A 5 13.49 -21.60 15.40
C ASP A 5 14.94 -21.07 15.45
N ARG A 6 15.67 -21.32 16.54
CA ARG A 6 17.06 -20.85 16.70
C ARG A 6 18.02 -21.42 15.66
N SER A 7 17.68 -22.57 15.07
CA SER A 7 18.47 -23.20 14.00
C SER A 7 18.09 -22.72 12.58
N TRP A 8 17.09 -21.85 12.46
CA TRP A 8 16.66 -21.36 11.16
C TRP A 8 17.66 -20.36 10.57
N THR A 9 17.72 -20.32 9.26
CA THR A 9 18.54 -19.34 8.54
C THR A 9 17.97 -17.94 8.75
N VAL A 10 18.84 -17.01 9.17
CA VAL A 10 18.48 -15.59 9.29
C VAL A 10 18.55 -14.95 7.92
N VAL A 11 17.47 -14.30 7.52
CA VAL A 11 17.34 -13.62 6.24
C VAL A 11 16.92 -12.16 6.43
N SER A 12 17.21 -11.32 5.45
CA SER A 12 16.68 -9.96 5.33
C SER A 12 15.62 -9.92 4.24
N LEU A 13 14.62 -9.06 4.39
CA LEU A 13 13.66 -8.78 3.32
C LEU A 13 14.19 -7.60 2.46
N PRO A 14 13.95 -7.62 1.14
CA PRO A 14 13.30 -8.67 0.32
C PRO A 14 14.08 -9.98 0.31
N HIS A 15 13.38 -11.13 0.25
CA HIS A 15 14.00 -12.45 0.21
C HIS A 15 13.32 -13.37 -0.81
N GLY A 16 14.09 -13.84 -1.79
CA GLY A 16 13.73 -14.94 -2.68
C GLY A 16 14.28 -16.26 -2.13
N ILE A 17 13.52 -17.34 -2.24
CA ILE A 17 13.92 -18.64 -1.68
C ILE A 17 15.15 -19.20 -2.38
N GLU A 18 15.20 -19.04 -3.70
CA GLU A 18 16.33 -19.47 -4.53
C GLU A 18 16.65 -18.34 -5.51
N TYR A 19 17.94 -17.98 -5.62
CA TYR A 19 18.42 -17.00 -6.55
C TYR A 19 19.07 -17.69 -7.74
N LEU A 20 18.56 -17.44 -8.92
CA LEU A 20 19.10 -17.91 -10.18
C LEU A 20 20.08 -16.91 -10.78
N PRO A 21 21.02 -17.36 -11.66
CA PRO A 21 21.84 -16.44 -12.46
C PRO A 21 20.97 -15.47 -13.28
N THR A 22 21.54 -14.31 -13.62
CA THR A 22 20.84 -13.24 -14.38
C THR A 22 20.32 -13.73 -15.75
N GLU A 23 20.98 -14.70 -16.34
CA GLU A 23 20.63 -15.29 -17.64
C GLU A 23 19.60 -16.41 -17.55
N ALA A 24 19.07 -16.70 -16.36
CA ALA A 24 18.18 -17.83 -16.11
C ALA A 24 16.69 -17.49 -16.33
N SER A 25 16.37 -16.50 -17.16
CA SER A 25 15.00 -16.14 -17.49
C SER A 25 14.23 -17.35 -18.06
N GLY A 26 13.04 -17.61 -17.50
CA GLY A 26 12.23 -18.77 -17.87
C GLY A 26 12.70 -20.10 -17.27
N CYS A 27 13.76 -20.12 -16.45
CA CYS A 27 14.17 -21.32 -15.74
C CYS A 27 13.27 -21.61 -14.54
N ILE A 28 13.09 -22.88 -14.26
CA ILE A 28 12.38 -23.36 -13.07
C ILE A 28 13.26 -23.10 -11.84
N ASN A 29 12.68 -22.52 -10.81
CA ASN A 29 13.29 -22.37 -9.49
C ASN A 29 12.46 -23.10 -8.41
N TYR A 30 12.86 -22.94 -7.15
CA TYR A 30 12.15 -23.55 -6.04
C TYR A 30 10.63 -23.29 -6.09
N GLN A 31 9.86 -24.36 -5.95
CA GLN A 31 8.42 -24.34 -5.75
C GLN A 31 8.05 -25.15 -4.51
N GLY A 32 7.18 -24.60 -3.69
CA GLY A 32 6.70 -25.24 -2.47
C GLY A 32 6.52 -24.30 -1.31
N GLU A 33 6.34 -24.89 -0.15
CA GLU A 33 6.03 -24.21 1.09
C GLU A 33 7.28 -23.71 1.81
N VAL A 34 7.21 -22.49 2.35
CA VAL A 34 8.23 -21.93 3.23
C VAL A 34 7.60 -21.21 4.40
N TRP A 35 8.36 -21.13 5.48
CA TRP A 35 7.95 -20.40 6.67
C TRP A 35 8.95 -19.30 7.00
N TYR A 36 8.44 -18.12 7.34
CA TYR A 36 9.20 -17.00 7.93
C TYR A 36 8.72 -16.76 9.35
N ARG A 37 9.65 -16.40 10.24
CA ARG A 37 9.33 -16.01 11.62
C ARG A 37 10.10 -14.76 12.00
N LYS A 38 9.43 -13.83 12.66
CA LYS A 38 10.02 -12.59 13.18
C LYS A 38 9.59 -12.38 14.62
N HIS A 39 10.56 -12.46 15.53
CA HIS A 39 10.39 -12.08 16.92
C HIS A 39 10.67 -10.58 17.06
N PHE A 40 9.80 -9.84 17.75
CA PHE A 40 9.99 -8.43 18.02
C PHE A 40 9.16 -7.96 19.21
N THR A 41 9.61 -6.89 19.86
CA THR A 41 8.84 -6.17 20.89
C THR A 41 8.41 -4.82 20.31
N PRO A 42 7.09 -4.55 20.19
CA PRO A 42 6.61 -3.27 19.69
C PRO A 42 7.08 -2.12 20.58
N ASP A 43 7.48 -0.99 19.98
CA ASP A 43 7.78 0.22 20.71
C ASP A 43 6.55 0.69 21.49
N ALA A 44 6.72 1.08 22.75
CA ALA A 44 5.67 1.57 23.63
C ALA A 44 4.95 2.81 23.05
N ALA A 45 5.63 3.63 22.23
CA ALA A 45 5.05 4.78 21.53
C ALA A 45 3.96 4.41 20.52
N LEU A 46 3.91 3.15 20.10
CA LEU A 46 2.88 2.64 19.19
C LEU A 46 1.58 2.24 19.92
N LYS A 47 1.60 2.19 21.25
CA LYS A 47 0.42 1.84 22.04
C LYS A 47 -0.74 2.81 21.78
N GLY A 48 -1.89 2.28 21.45
CA GLY A 48 -3.08 3.09 21.13
C GLY A 48 -3.13 3.60 19.67
N LYS A 49 -2.14 3.27 18.87
CA LYS A 49 -2.18 3.48 17.41
C LYS A 49 -2.96 2.38 16.71
N LYS A 50 -3.38 2.64 15.49
CA LYS A 50 -3.86 1.63 14.54
C LYS A 50 -2.66 1.07 13.81
N LEU A 51 -2.46 -0.26 13.85
CA LEU A 51 -1.24 -0.91 13.38
C LEU A 51 -1.55 -1.92 12.27
N PHE A 52 -0.81 -1.81 11.16
CA PHE A 52 -0.92 -2.72 10.02
C PHE A 52 0.45 -3.31 9.67
N LEU A 53 0.47 -4.61 9.39
CA LEU A 53 1.55 -5.21 8.60
C LEU A 53 1.21 -5.03 7.13
N HIS A 54 2.12 -4.43 6.38
CA HIS A 54 2.01 -4.21 4.94
C HIS A 54 3.15 -4.94 4.26
N PHE A 55 2.84 -6.11 3.68
CA PHE A 55 3.74 -6.81 2.78
C PHE A 55 3.49 -6.27 1.38
N GLU A 56 4.51 -5.73 0.72
CA GLU A 56 4.37 -5.21 -0.64
C GLU A 56 4.07 -6.32 -1.65
N ALA A 57 4.57 -7.54 -1.42
CA ALA A 57 4.11 -8.77 -2.05
C ALA A 57 4.69 -10.01 -1.35
N ILE A 58 3.93 -11.10 -1.39
CA ILE A 58 4.34 -12.46 -1.03
C ILE A 58 3.95 -13.35 -2.21
N MET A 59 4.90 -14.14 -2.74
CA MET A 59 4.59 -14.95 -3.92
C MET A 59 3.70 -16.13 -3.59
N GLY A 60 2.63 -16.28 -4.39
CA GLY A 60 1.72 -17.42 -4.34
C GLY A 60 0.62 -17.31 -3.28
N LYS A 61 0.40 -18.37 -2.53
CA LYS A 61 -0.50 -18.38 -1.36
C LYS A 61 0.25 -17.93 -0.13
N SER A 62 -0.42 -17.23 0.76
CA SER A 62 0.18 -16.90 2.05
C SER A 62 -0.81 -16.90 3.20
N LYS A 63 -0.31 -17.20 4.41
CA LYS A 63 -1.03 -17.14 5.67
C LYS A 63 -0.20 -16.35 6.67
N ILE A 64 -0.79 -15.33 7.26
CA ILE A 64 -0.12 -14.44 8.19
C ILE A 64 -0.67 -14.67 9.60
N TYR A 65 0.23 -14.99 10.52
CA TYR A 65 -0.07 -15.25 11.92
C TYR A 65 0.64 -14.24 12.80
N VAL A 66 -0.04 -13.80 13.86
CA VAL A 66 0.57 -13.04 14.95
C VAL A 66 0.24 -13.75 16.25
N ASN A 67 1.26 -14.07 17.06
CA ASN A 67 1.14 -14.78 18.34
C ASN A 67 0.33 -16.08 18.22
N GLY A 68 0.48 -16.81 17.11
CA GLY A 68 -0.21 -18.07 16.83
C GLY A 68 -1.64 -17.93 16.29
N LYS A 69 -2.18 -16.70 16.21
CA LYS A 69 -3.51 -16.44 15.65
C LYS A 69 -3.39 -16.14 14.15
N LEU A 70 -4.12 -16.87 13.31
CA LEU A 70 -4.27 -16.57 11.89
C LEU A 70 -5.07 -15.26 11.73
N LEU A 71 -4.48 -14.28 11.04
CA LEU A 71 -5.08 -12.97 10.80
C LEU A 71 -5.50 -12.76 9.35
N ALA A 72 -4.76 -13.33 8.39
CA ALA A 72 -5.07 -13.20 6.98
C ALA A 72 -4.63 -14.42 6.18
N GLU A 73 -5.36 -14.70 5.11
CA GLU A 73 -4.98 -15.57 4.00
C GLU A 73 -5.04 -14.73 2.71
N HIS A 74 -4.07 -14.95 1.81
CA HIS A 74 -4.00 -14.23 0.55
C HIS A 74 -3.61 -15.18 -0.58
N PHE A 75 -4.16 -14.92 -1.77
CA PHE A 75 -3.91 -15.67 -3.00
C PHE A 75 -3.48 -14.71 -4.10
N GLY A 76 -2.33 -14.98 -4.68
CA GLY A 76 -1.70 -14.15 -5.71
C GLY A 76 -0.35 -13.60 -5.22
N GLY A 77 0.53 -13.25 -6.17
CA GLY A 77 1.92 -12.92 -5.85
C GLY A 77 2.30 -11.46 -6.08
N TYR A 78 1.41 -10.62 -6.61
CA TYR A 78 1.81 -9.31 -7.18
C TYR A 78 1.19 -8.11 -6.47
N LEU A 79 0.13 -8.32 -5.68
CA LEU A 79 -0.53 -7.28 -4.92
C LEU A 79 -0.06 -7.26 -3.46
N PRO A 80 -0.11 -6.11 -2.79
CA PRO A 80 0.18 -6.01 -1.37
C PRO A 80 -0.78 -6.83 -0.51
N VAL A 81 -0.25 -7.37 0.58
CA VAL A 81 -1.03 -8.01 1.65
C VAL A 81 -0.99 -7.12 2.87
N VAL A 82 -2.13 -6.53 3.22
CA VAL A 82 -2.22 -5.58 4.34
C VAL A 82 -3.09 -6.18 5.44
N VAL A 83 -2.54 -6.28 6.64
CA VAL A 83 -3.16 -6.98 7.76
C VAL A 83 -3.24 -6.08 8.99
N ASP A 84 -4.44 -5.88 9.52
CA ASP A 84 -4.63 -5.20 10.80
C ASP A 84 -4.14 -6.08 11.95
N VAL A 85 -3.10 -5.62 12.64
CA VAL A 85 -2.49 -6.32 13.78
C VAL A 85 -2.70 -5.61 15.12
N THR A 86 -3.53 -4.56 15.13
CA THR A 86 -3.73 -3.69 16.28
C THR A 86 -4.04 -4.47 17.56
N ASP A 87 -5.01 -5.39 17.49
CA ASP A 87 -5.49 -6.15 18.65
C ASP A 87 -4.74 -7.48 18.85
N ALA A 88 -3.83 -7.82 17.93
CA ALA A 88 -3.05 -9.06 18.00
C ALA A 88 -1.66 -8.86 18.63
N LEU A 89 -1.17 -7.61 18.69
CA LEU A 89 0.11 -7.28 19.30
C LEU A 89 -0.01 -7.03 20.79
N GLU A 90 0.89 -7.62 21.55
CA GLU A 90 1.05 -7.44 23.00
C GLU A 90 2.21 -6.48 23.30
N PHE A 91 1.91 -5.35 23.92
CA PHE A 91 2.92 -4.36 24.30
C PHE A 91 3.67 -4.76 25.56
N GLY A 92 5.00 -4.49 25.58
CA GLY A 92 5.88 -4.86 26.69
C GLY A 92 6.26 -6.34 26.73
N LYS A 93 5.94 -7.09 25.68
CA LYS A 93 6.31 -8.48 25.50
C LYS A 93 6.88 -8.71 24.11
N GLU A 94 7.64 -9.78 23.96
CA GLU A 94 8.00 -10.29 22.65
C GLU A 94 6.77 -10.86 21.94
N ASN A 95 6.62 -10.51 20.67
CA ASN A 95 5.60 -11.02 19.76
C ASN A 95 6.25 -11.83 18.65
N LEU A 96 5.51 -12.77 18.11
CA LEU A 96 5.92 -13.57 16.98
C LEU A 96 4.99 -13.32 15.79
N ILE A 97 5.56 -12.81 14.70
CA ILE A 97 4.92 -12.85 13.38
C ILE A 97 5.41 -14.12 12.69
N ALA A 98 4.49 -14.95 12.17
CA ALA A 98 4.83 -16.09 11.34
C ALA A 98 4.08 -15.97 10.01
N VAL A 99 4.80 -16.21 8.90
CA VAL A 99 4.26 -16.19 7.55
C VAL A 99 4.54 -17.53 6.89
N TRP A 100 3.47 -18.22 6.50
CA TRP A 100 3.55 -19.33 5.58
C TRP A 100 3.34 -18.81 4.16
N ALA A 101 4.18 -19.23 3.24
CA ALA A 101 4.07 -18.90 1.83
C ALA A 101 4.29 -20.15 0.98
N ASP A 102 3.54 -20.28 -0.13
CA ASP A 102 3.61 -21.40 -1.06
C ASP A 102 3.50 -20.87 -2.49
N ASN A 103 4.55 -21.06 -3.29
CA ASN A 103 4.61 -20.65 -4.68
C ASN A 103 4.41 -21.81 -5.66
N SER A 104 3.85 -22.93 -5.22
CA SER A 104 3.48 -24.06 -6.09
C SER A 104 2.54 -23.61 -7.19
N ASN A 105 2.62 -24.29 -8.35
CA ASN A 105 1.75 -24.02 -9.49
C ASN A 105 0.26 -24.11 -9.11
N ASP A 106 -0.51 -23.09 -9.39
CA ASP A 106 -1.95 -23.04 -9.16
C ASP A 106 -2.64 -22.24 -10.28
N PRO A 107 -3.61 -22.85 -11.02
CA PRO A 107 -4.31 -22.16 -12.11
C PRO A 107 -5.32 -21.11 -11.65
N ASN A 108 -5.63 -21.02 -10.35
CA ASN A 108 -6.72 -20.19 -9.84
C ASN A 108 -6.31 -18.74 -9.55
N TYR A 109 -5.01 -18.42 -9.57
CA TYR A 109 -4.49 -17.06 -9.37
C TYR A 109 -3.19 -16.82 -10.16
N PRO A 110 -2.83 -15.56 -10.48
CA PRO A 110 -1.63 -15.26 -11.25
C PRO A 110 -0.33 -15.76 -10.57
N PRO A 111 0.61 -16.29 -11.40
CA PRO A 111 0.64 -16.30 -12.86
C PRO A 111 -0.32 -17.30 -13.52
N GLY A 112 -0.91 -18.25 -12.80
CA GLY A 112 -1.95 -19.16 -13.29
C GLY A 112 -1.46 -20.25 -14.24
N LYS A 113 -0.15 -20.34 -14.46
CA LYS A 113 0.52 -21.31 -15.35
C LYS A 113 1.69 -21.95 -14.63
N GLN A 114 2.06 -23.13 -15.09
CA GLN A 114 3.28 -23.82 -14.62
C GLN A 114 4.52 -23.03 -15.02
N GLN A 115 5.57 -23.05 -14.19
CA GLN A 115 6.82 -22.35 -14.51
C GLN A 115 7.44 -22.79 -15.84
N GLU A 116 7.29 -24.05 -16.19
CA GLU A 116 7.85 -24.67 -17.41
C GLU A 116 7.30 -24.08 -18.71
N VAL A 117 6.13 -23.43 -18.64
CA VAL A 117 5.48 -22.84 -19.83
C VAL A 117 5.49 -21.31 -19.82
N LEU A 118 6.16 -20.71 -18.83
CA LEU A 118 6.33 -19.27 -18.73
C LEU A 118 7.66 -18.85 -19.37
N ASP A 119 7.66 -17.69 -20.00
CA ASP A 119 8.86 -17.04 -20.56
C ASP A 119 9.54 -16.07 -19.57
N PHE A 120 9.13 -16.13 -18.30
CA PHE A 120 9.73 -15.36 -17.21
C PHE A 120 9.85 -16.22 -15.95
N THR A 121 10.79 -15.85 -15.09
CA THR A 121 11.02 -16.47 -13.78
C THR A 121 10.32 -15.67 -12.69
N TYR A 122 9.69 -16.33 -11.73
CA TYR A 122 9.22 -15.72 -10.49
C TYR A 122 9.77 -16.48 -9.27
N PHE A 123 10.06 -15.73 -8.20
CA PHE A 123 10.72 -16.27 -7.01
C PHE A 123 9.70 -16.48 -5.89
N GLY A 124 9.82 -17.59 -5.16
CA GLY A 124 9.02 -17.83 -3.96
C GLY A 124 9.46 -16.96 -2.77
N GLY A 125 8.57 -16.80 -1.81
CA GLY A 125 8.84 -16.11 -0.55
C GLY A 125 8.34 -14.68 -0.49
N ILE A 126 8.85 -13.93 0.50
CA ILE A 126 8.55 -12.49 0.69
C ILE A 126 9.57 -11.69 -0.12
N TYR A 127 9.32 -11.56 -1.43
CA TYR A 127 10.27 -11.01 -2.39
C TYR A 127 10.26 -9.49 -2.51
N ARG A 128 9.41 -8.81 -1.71
CA ARG A 128 9.37 -7.37 -1.53
C ARG A 128 9.41 -7.00 -0.05
N ASP A 129 9.43 -5.72 0.25
CA ASP A 129 9.52 -5.23 1.62
C ASP A 129 8.27 -5.53 2.46
N CYS A 130 8.46 -5.54 3.78
CA CYS A 130 7.40 -5.61 4.78
C CYS A 130 7.55 -4.46 5.77
N TRP A 131 6.46 -3.75 6.04
CA TRP A 131 6.40 -2.58 6.91
C TRP A 131 5.41 -2.80 8.05
N LEU A 132 5.77 -2.33 9.25
CA LEU A 132 4.80 -2.09 10.32
C LEU A 132 4.37 -0.61 10.23
N ILE A 133 3.16 -0.37 9.74
CA ILE A 133 2.61 0.96 9.56
C ILE A 133 1.75 1.32 10.78
N ALA A 134 1.98 2.51 11.34
CA ALA A 134 1.26 2.98 12.51
C ALA A 134 0.52 4.28 12.19
N HIS A 135 -0.79 4.27 12.33
CA HIS A 135 -1.65 5.44 12.18
C HIS A 135 -2.21 5.91 13.51
N ASN A 136 -2.67 7.15 13.59
CA ASN A 136 -3.57 7.58 14.63
C ASN A 136 -4.95 6.91 14.47
N GLN A 137 -5.89 7.17 15.40
CA GLN A 137 -7.24 6.61 15.33
C GLN A 137 -8.06 7.14 14.13
N VAL A 138 -7.70 8.30 13.59
CA VAL A 138 -8.22 8.83 12.33
C VAL A 138 -7.11 8.80 11.30
N PHE A 139 -7.32 8.16 10.17
CA PHE A 139 -6.27 7.93 9.18
C PHE A 139 -6.84 7.75 7.77
N ILE A 140 -5.99 7.98 6.78
CA ILE A 140 -6.23 7.66 5.37
C ILE A 140 -6.15 6.14 5.22
N THR A 141 -7.19 5.52 4.67
CA THR A 141 -7.25 4.06 4.52
C THR A 141 -6.28 3.52 3.47
N ASP A 142 -5.98 2.23 3.55
CA ASP A 142 -5.21 1.54 2.51
C ASP A 142 -6.17 0.85 1.52
N PRO A 143 -6.04 1.05 0.20
CA PRO A 143 -6.96 0.47 -0.79
C PRO A 143 -6.94 -1.06 -0.82
N ASN A 144 -5.79 -1.69 -0.56
CA ASN A 144 -5.69 -3.15 -0.54
C ASN A 144 -6.34 -3.75 0.71
N TYR A 145 -6.25 -3.04 1.86
CA TYR A 145 -6.91 -3.47 3.09
C TYR A 145 -8.44 -3.30 3.01
N GLU A 146 -8.90 -2.17 2.47
CA GLU A 146 -10.35 -1.91 2.35
C GLU A 146 -11.00 -2.86 1.35
N ASN A 147 -10.29 -3.27 0.32
CA ASN A 147 -10.76 -4.19 -0.74
C ASN A 147 -12.10 -3.76 -1.35
N GLU A 148 -12.30 -2.45 -1.50
CA GLU A 148 -13.46 -1.84 -2.13
C GLU A 148 -13.16 -1.54 -3.59
N GLU A 149 -14.06 -1.89 -4.51
CA GLU A 149 -13.91 -1.54 -5.92
C GLU A 149 -13.90 -0.02 -6.10
N ALA A 150 -12.84 0.51 -6.73
CA ALA A 150 -12.58 1.94 -6.88
C ALA A 150 -12.73 2.73 -5.56
N GLY A 151 -12.39 2.09 -4.43
CA GLY A 151 -12.50 2.60 -3.06
C GLY A 151 -11.21 2.40 -2.27
N GLY A 152 -11.20 2.95 -1.05
CA GLY A 152 -10.04 2.95 -0.15
C GLY A 152 -8.94 3.91 -0.59
N GLY A 153 -8.13 4.40 0.36
CA GLY A 153 -6.95 5.22 0.09
C GLY A 153 -7.21 6.53 -0.65
N LEU A 154 -6.24 6.89 -1.48
CA LEU A 154 -6.25 8.10 -2.31
C LEU A 154 -6.32 7.72 -3.79
N PHE A 155 -7.36 8.23 -4.48
CA PHE A 155 -7.54 8.15 -5.93
C PHE A 155 -7.27 9.52 -6.55
N VAL A 156 -6.55 9.52 -7.67
CA VAL A 156 -6.25 10.70 -8.46
C VAL A 156 -6.67 10.44 -9.89
N ALA A 157 -7.44 11.35 -10.46
CA ALA A 157 -7.82 11.35 -11.86
C ALA A 157 -7.64 12.77 -12.43
N TYR A 158 -7.70 12.89 -13.75
CA TYR A 158 -7.48 14.16 -14.44
C TYR A 158 -8.63 14.44 -15.39
N ASN A 159 -9.04 15.73 -15.46
CA ASN A 159 -10.00 16.21 -16.43
C ASN A 159 -9.47 17.48 -17.11
N ASN A 160 -10.02 17.80 -18.27
CA ASN A 160 -9.77 19.04 -19.01
C ASN A 160 -8.26 19.35 -19.13
N VAL A 161 -7.47 18.30 -19.44
CA VAL A 161 -6.02 18.41 -19.53
C VAL A 161 -5.62 19.08 -20.84
N SER A 162 -4.87 20.17 -20.73
CA SER A 162 -4.29 20.94 -21.83
C SER A 162 -3.02 21.65 -21.37
N ASP A 163 -2.28 22.27 -22.29
CA ASP A 163 -1.10 23.10 -21.98
C ASP A 163 -1.47 24.35 -21.16
N HIS A 164 -2.74 24.76 -21.18
CA HIS A 164 -3.21 25.95 -20.46
C HIS A 164 -3.72 25.65 -19.06
N SER A 165 -4.34 24.48 -18.89
CA SER A 165 -4.89 24.08 -17.59
C SER A 165 -5.12 22.58 -17.49
N ALA A 166 -5.16 22.07 -16.26
CA ALA A 166 -5.62 20.73 -15.93
C ALA A 166 -6.41 20.74 -14.61
N GLU A 167 -7.39 19.87 -14.50
CA GLU A 167 -8.10 19.58 -13.27
C GLU A 167 -7.58 18.26 -12.69
N VAL A 168 -7.08 18.30 -11.44
CA VAL A 168 -6.68 17.12 -10.67
C VAL A 168 -7.83 16.77 -9.73
N LEU A 169 -8.51 15.68 -10.01
CA LEU A 169 -9.62 15.17 -9.22
C LEU A 169 -9.06 14.27 -8.12
N LEU A 170 -9.45 14.53 -6.89
CA LEU A 170 -8.98 13.85 -5.69
C LEU A 170 -10.16 13.18 -4.99
N LYS A 171 -10.07 11.89 -4.70
CA LYS A 171 -11.02 11.16 -3.87
C LYS A 171 -10.23 10.42 -2.81
N ILE A 172 -10.48 10.72 -1.54
CA ILE A 172 -9.76 10.12 -0.42
C ILE A 172 -10.74 9.51 0.58
N GLN A 173 -10.47 8.29 1.02
CA GLN A 173 -11.21 7.66 2.09
C GLN A 173 -10.46 7.82 3.41
N ILE A 174 -11.18 8.26 4.43
CA ILE A 174 -10.65 8.48 5.78
C ILE A 174 -11.51 7.70 6.77
N ARG A 175 -10.87 6.93 7.64
CA ARG A 175 -11.51 6.15 8.70
C ARG A 175 -11.27 6.77 10.06
N ASN A 176 -12.31 6.75 10.90
CA ASN A 176 -12.20 7.03 12.33
C ASN A 176 -12.42 5.71 13.10
N SER A 177 -11.35 5.08 13.54
CA SER A 177 -11.37 3.89 14.40
C SER A 177 -11.52 4.23 15.88
N GLY A 178 -11.54 5.52 16.24
CA GLY A 178 -11.68 5.99 17.61
C GLY A 178 -13.12 5.91 18.14
N ARG A 179 -13.24 6.18 19.43
CA ARG A 179 -14.53 6.13 20.16
C ARG A 179 -15.30 7.46 20.16
N LYS A 180 -14.68 8.54 19.68
CA LYS A 180 -15.28 9.88 19.60
C LYS A 180 -15.44 10.30 18.16
N ALA A 181 -16.47 11.10 17.86
CA ALA A 181 -16.58 11.73 16.56
C ALA A 181 -15.37 12.63 16.30
N PHE A 182 -14.88 12.61 15.07
CA PHE A 182 -13.81 13.46 14.61
C PHE A 182 -14.37 14.59 13.75
N LYS A 183 -13.84 15.79 13.94
CA LYS A 183 -14.02 16.93 13.07
C LYS A 183 -12.64 17.54 12.80
N GLY A 184 -12.38 17.86 11.55
CA GLY A 184 -11.09 18.37 11.13
C GLY A 184 -11.10 18.80 9.68
N VAL A 185 -9.90 18.94 9.14
CA VAL A 185 -9.67 19.42 7.76
C VAL A 185 -8.75 18.45 7.04
N VAL A 186 -9.07 18.17 5.78
CA VAL A 186 -8.14 17.59 4.81
C VAL A 186 -7.52 18.75 4.04
N GLU A 187 -6.21 18.84 4.09
CA GLU A 187 -5.43 19.82 3.33
C GLU A 187 -4.79 19.09 2.14
N TYR A 188 -4.99 19.61 0.95
CA TYR A 188 -4.33 19.17 -0.28
C TYR A 188 -3.37 20.25 -0.74
N GLU A 189 -2.17 19.83 -1.06
CA GLU A 189 -1.11 20.70 -1.59
C GLU A 189 -0.45 20.01 -2.78
N LEU A 190 -0.39 20.67 -3.92
CA LEU A 190 0.29 20.21 -5.12
C LEU A 190 1.53 21.06 -5.36
N GLN A 191 2.69 20.42 -5.40
CA GLN A 191 3.97 21.05 -5.63
C GLN A 191 4.60 20.56 -6.93
N GLN A 192 5.27 21.42 -7.64
CA GLN A 192 6.16 21.08 -8.74
C GLN A 192 7.38 20.29 -8.25
N PRO A 193 8.19 19.69 -9.15
CA PRO A 193 9.40 18.95 -8.77
C PRO A 193 10.41 19.77 -7.96
N ASP A 194 10.47 21.08 -8.18
CA ASP A 194 11.31 22.05 -7.45
C ASP A 194 10.77 22.43 -6.06
N GLY A 195 9.56 21.94 -5.70
CA GLY A 195 8.90 22.23 -4.43
C GLY A 195 7.98 23.46 -4.44
N GLN A 196 7.87 24.19 -5.56
CA GLN A 196 6.95 25.31 -5.65
C GLN A 196 5.50 24.82 -5.59
N GLN A 197 4.70 25.37 -4.67
CA GLN A 197 3.27 25.10 -4.59
C GLN A 197 2.54 25.74 -5.78
N VAL A 198 1.76 24.95 -6.51
CA VAL A 198 0.98 25.39 -7.68
C VAL A 198 -0.52 25.37 -7.46
N ALA A 199 -0.98 24.54 -6.52
CA ALA A 199 -2.39 24.49 -6.13
C ALA A 199 -2.53 24.01 -4.70
N SER A 200 -3.58 24.44 -4.01
CA SER A 200 -3.96 23.92 -2.69
C SER A 200 -5.45 24.06 -2.45
N LEU A 201 -5.98 23.22 -1.56
CA LEU A 201 -7.37 23.23 -1.15
C LEU A 201 -7.52 22.64 0.25
N ASN A 202 -8.50 23.13 1.00
CA ASN A 202 -8.87 22.61 2.31
C ASN A 202 -10.34 22.19 2.32
N SER A 203 -10.62 20.99 2.80
CA SER A 203 -11.98 20.45 2.92
C SER A 203 -12.29 20.05 4.36
N VAL A 204 -13.41 20.50 4.89
CA VAL A 204 -13.86 20.15 6.24
C VAL A 204 -14.48 18.76 6.23
N ILE A 205 -14.04 17.92 7.18
CA ILE A 205 -14.57 16.56 7.34
C ILE A 205 -15.15 16.35 8.74
N ARG A 206 -16.17 15.47 8.79
CA ARG A 206 -16.77 14.99 10.05
C ARG A 206 -16.99 13.50 9.95
N ILE A 207 -16.41 12.73 10.88
CA ILE A 207 -16.44 11.27 10.83
C ILE A 207 -16.95 10.73 12.18
N LYS A 208 -18.03 9.96 12.14
CA LYS A 208 -18.56 9.29 13.33
C LYS A 208 -17.60 8.20 13.81
N PRO A 209 -17.65 7.82 15.10
CA PRO A 209 -16.86 6.70 15.63
C PRO A 209 -17.07 5.41 14.82
N GLY A 210 -16.00 4.68 14.52
CA GLY A 210 -16.04 3.42 13.78
C GLY A 210 -16.51 3.52 12.33
N LYS A 211 -16.54 4.73 11.74
CA LYS A 211 -16.99 4.95 10.35
C LYS A 211 -15.89 5.50 9.47
N SER A 212 -16.07 5.29 8.15
CA SER A 212 -15.30 5.95 7.11
C SER A 212 -16.10 7.05 6.43
N THR A 213 -15.43 7.99 5.79
CA THR A 213 -16.02 9.00 4.92
C THR A 213 -15.12 9.19 3.69
N TYR A 214 -15.71 9.67 2.60
CA TYR A 214 -14.97 10.15 1.44
C TYR A 214 -14.93 11.68 1.43
N SER A 215 -13.77 12.26 1.12
CA SER A 215 -13.64 13.63 0.63
C SER A 215 -13.36 13.56 -0.86
N SER A 216 -14.11 14.34 -1.65
CA SER A 216 -13.96 14.41 -3.10
C SER A 216 -13.76 15.87 -3.47
N ASP A 217 -12.61 16.18 -4.02
CA ASP A 217 -12.11 17.53 -4.21
C ASP A 217 -11.45 17.69 -5.57
N LYS A 218 -11.24 18.94 -5.98
CA LYS A 218 -10.64 19.28 -7.27
C LYS A 218 -9.62 20.40 -7.12
N LEU A 219 -8.41 20.18 -7.62
CA LEU A 219 -7.41 21.23 -7.79
C LEU A 219 -7.33 21.62 -9.27
N THR A 220 -7.22 22.92 -9.53
CA THR A 220 -6.97 23.44 -10.88
C THR A 220 -5.52 23.89 -10.98
N VAL A 221 -4.80 23.35 -11.94
CA VAL A 221 -3.41 23.70 -12.23
C VAL A 221 -3.37 24.52 -13.52
N LYS A 222 -2.81 25.71 -13.45
CA LYS A 222 -2.60 26.59 -14.64
C LYS A 222 -1.25 26.26 -15.26
N SER A 223 -1.22 26.21 -16.60
CA SER A 223 -0.02 25.90 -17.40
C SER A 223 0.75 24.69 -16.83
N PRO A 224 0.11 23.51 -16.73
CA PRO A 224 0.72 22.36 -16.10
C PRO A 224 1.93 21.84 -16.91
N MET A 225 2.94 21.35 -16.22
CA MET A 225 3.95 20.48 -16.84
C MET A 225 3.32 19.10 -17.05
N LEU A 226 2.98 18.80 -18.29
CA LEU A 226 2.37 17.53 -18.64
C LEU A 226 3.41 16.41 -18.60
N TRP A 227 2.99 15.25 -18.12
CA TRP A 227 3.79 14.06 -18.14
C TRP A 227 3.69 13.35 -19.48
N SER A 228 4.83 12.96 -20.03
CA SER A 228 4.96 12.02 -21.15
C SER A 228 6.21 11.16 -20.93
N PRO A 229 6.40 10.07 -21.70
CA PRO A 229 7.64 9.29 -21.66
C PRO A 229 8.90 10.13 -21.92
N GLU A 230 8.81 11.13 -22.81
CA GLU A 230 9.89 12.06 -23.18
C GLU A 230 10.10 13.15 -22.11
N ASN A 231 9.04 13.51 -21.40
CA ASN A 231 9.06 14.51 -20.31
C ASN A 231 8.33 13.97 -19.08
N PRO A 232 8.97 13.10 -18.27
CA PRO A 232 8.33 12.45 -17.13
C PRO A 232 8.18 13.38 -15.92
N ALA A 233 7.54 14.54 -16.11
CA ALA A 233 7.32 15.55 -15.08
C ALA A 233 6.37 15.03 -13.98
N LEU A 234 6.84 15.01 -12.73
CA LEU A 234 6.08 14.50 -11.59
C LEU A 234 5.89 15.58 -10.51
N TYR A 235 4.65 15.85 -10.19
CA TYR A 235 4.27 16.68 -9.05
C TYR A 235 4.30 15.89 -7.75
N ASN A 236 4.53 16.58 -6.62
CA ASN A 236 4.28 16.04 -5.29
C ASN A 236 2.88 16.45 -4.83
N LEU A 237 1.99 15.49 -4.74
CA LEU A 237 0.70 15.66 -4.06
C LEU A 237 0.90 15.32 -2.59
N ILE A 238 0.64 16.29 -1.72
CA ILE A 238 0.72 16.16 -0.27
C ILE A 238 -0.69 16.29 0.28
N VAL A 239 -1.13 15.29 1.05
CA VAL A 239 -2.41 15.31 1.74
C VAL A 239 -2.13 15.26 3.23
N ARG A 240 -2.78 16.15 4.02
CA ARG A 240 -2.66 16.19 5.47
C ARG A 240 -4.05 16.20 6.10
N ILE A 241 -4.23 15.45 7.16
CA ILE A 241 -5.41 15.54 8.01
C ILE A 241 -5.02 16.28 9.29
N ARG A 242 -5.78 17.33 9.63
CA ARG A 242 -5.62 18.08 10.88
C ARG A 242 -6.91 18.09 11.68
N ASP A 243 -6.76 18.13 13.01
CA ASP A 243 -7.89 18.35 13.90
C ASP A 243 -8.33 19.84 13.91
N GLU A 244 -9.41 20.16 14.65
CA GLU A 244 -9.93 21.53 14.79
C GLU A 244 -8.94 22.51 15.43
N LYS A 245 -7.88 22.02 16.07
CA LYS A 245 -6.81 22.84 16.69
C LYS A 245 -5.62 23.00 15.75
N GLY A 246 -5.65 22.41 14.56
CA GLY A 246 -4.57 22.43 13.59
C GLY A 246 -3.47 21.37 13.85
N ASN A 247 -3.63 20.46 14.82
CA ASN A 247 -2.65 19.42 15.06
C ASN A 247 -2.67 18.40 13.91
N PRO A 248 -1.49 17.91 13.45
CA PRO A 248 -1.41 16.90 12.42
C PRO A 248 -1.92 15.55 12.97
N ILE A 249 -2.78 14.89 12.23
CA ILE A 249 -3.39 13.60 12.59
C ILE A 249 -2.84 12.50 11.70
N ASP A 250 -2.84 12.69 10.37
CA ASP A 250 -2.31 11.75 9.39
C ASP A 250 -1.84 12.50 8.15
N GLY A 251 -1.08 11.83 7.29
CA GLY A 251 -0.62 12.45 6.05
C GLY A 251 -0.17 11.43 5.02
N TYR A 252 -0.25 11.85 3.77
CA TYR A 252 0.12 11.05 2.62
C TYR A 252 0.85 11.89 1.59
N ARG A 253 1.89 11.35 1.00
CA ARG A 253 2.62 11.98 -0.11
C ARG A 253 2.69 11.02 -1.28
N ARG A 254 2.31 11.51 -2.46
CA ARG A 254 2.36 10.75 -3.71
C ARG A 254 2.94 11.61 -4.83
N ARG A 255 3.79 11.01 -5.65
CA ARG A 255 4.16 11.63 -6.94
C ARG A 255 3.08 11.31 -7.96
N ILE A 256 2.65 12.30 -8.72
CA ILE A 256 1.62 12.19 -9.76
C ILE A 256 2.09 12.88 -11.04
N GLY A 257 1.80 12.30 -12.20
CA GLY A 257 2.04 12.90 -13.50
C GLY A 257 0.71 13.35 -14.12
N ILE A 258 0.56 14.63 -14.44
CA ILE A 258 -0.65 15.14 -15.09
C ILE A 258 -0.59 14.77 -16.57
N HIS A 259 -1.51 13.94 -17.03
CA HIS A 259 -1.60 13.48 -18.41
C HIS A 259 -3.03 13.15 -18.81
N SER A 260 -3.27 12.97 -20.08
CA SER A 260 -4.50 12.42 -20.64
C SER A 260 -4.17 11.26 -21.56
N ILE A 261 -5.08 10.28 -21.62
CA ILE A 261 -5.01 9.16 -22.56
C ILE A 261 -6.35 9.12 -23.30
N GLU A 262 -6.29 9.02 -24.62
CA GLU A 262 -7.45 8.91 -25.48
C GLU A 262 -7.33 7.68 -26.36
N PHE A 263 -8.34 6.81 -26.32
CA PHE A 263 -8.42 5.67 -27.24
C PHE A 263 -9.20 6.08 -28.49
N LYS A 264 -8.56 6.04 -29.65
CA LYS A 264 -9.12 6.48 -30.93
C LYS A 264 -9.63 5.31 -31.81
N GLY A 265 -10.01 4.20 -31.20
CA GLY A 265 -10.48 3.02 -31.91
C GLY A 265 -9.39 2.41 -32.78
N GLU A 266 -9.64 2.32 -34.09
CA GLU A 266 -8.69 1.74 -35.05
C GLU A 266 -7.40 2.56 -35.22
N ASP A 267 -7.41 3.84 -34.88
CA ASP A 267 -6.24 4.73 -34.96
C ASP A 267 -5.30 4.60 -33.77
N GLY A 268 -5.65 3.75 -32.78
CA GLY A 268 -4.83 3.51 -31.57
C GLY A 268 -5.07 4.52 -30.44
N PHE A 269 -4.01 4.90 -29.70
CA PHE A 269 -4.08 5.83 -28.59
C PHE A 269 -2.86 6.78 -28.54
#